data_ba50f99a73b00eac79915a8a4e37f0d9
#
_entry.id   ba50f99a73b00eac79915a8a4e37f0d9
#
_cell.length_a   1.000
_cell.length_b   1.000
_cell.length_c   1.000
_cell.angle_alpha   90.00
_cell.angle_beta   90.00
_cell.angle_gamma   90.00
#
_symmetry.space_group_name_H-M   'P 1'
#
loop_
_entity.id
_entity.type
_entity.pdbx_description
1 polymer ?
#
loop_
_entity_poly.entity_id
_entity_poly.type
_entity_poly.pdbx_seq_one_letter_code
_entity_poly.pdbx_strand_id
1 'polypeptide(L)'
;MSFLPQLGGWRNHYYNFRIRWRIFKLVWQLKRRPSDQEIHEIAADTLKETQMMYAVVGIMTVAWAEIELYLDVTNGVLILHKSIKQKGLPVSLRLKIAFFRKGFESIPELADFRERASKIVNDLNRLKVIRHDIIHGTAMKRTEFGVRKILRLAYAGKDLEMRYTTYRLSDIVAAANQMAHLK
;
A
#
# COMPACT_ATOMS: atom_id res chain seq x y z
N MET A 1 5.92 -31.94 6.27
CA MET A 1 4.46 -31.71 6.19
C MET A 1 4.22 -30.46 5.36
N SER A 2 3.75 -30.65 4.11
CA SER A 2 3.60 -29.61 3.10
C SER A 2 2.21 -28.96 3.21
N PHE A 3 2.15 -27.70 3.61
CA PHE A 3 0.91 -26.91 3.80
C PHE A 3 0.63 -25.94 2.63
N LEU A 4 1.01 -26.23 1.40
CA LEU A 4 0.87 -25.31 0.26
C LEU A 4 -0.02 -25.72 -0.93
N PRO A 5 -1.06 -26.56 -0.83
CA PRO A 5 -1.90 -26.84 -2.01
C PRO A 5 -3.20 -26.04 -2.11
N GLN A 6 -3.64 -25.29 -1.08
CA GLN A 6 -5.01 -24.74 -1.11
C GLN A 6 -5.16 -23.28 -1.60
N LEU A 7 -4.08 -22.53 -1.79
CA LEU A 7 -4.15 -21.15 -2.31
C LEU A 7 -4.35 -21.05 -3.83
N GLY A 8 -4.17 -22.14 -4.57
CA GLY A 8 -4.35 -22.16 -6.04
C GLY A 8 -5.79 -21.99 -6.52
N GLY A 9 -6.77 -22.50 -5.76
CA GLY A 9 -8.18 -22.51 -6.20
C GLY A 9 -8.80 -21.10 -6.23
N TRP A 10 -8.59 -20.29 -5.22
CA TRP A 10 -9.15 -18.93 -5.11
C TRP A 10 -8.55 -17.95 -6.11
N ARG A 11 -7.26 -18.04 -6.38
CA ARG A 11 -6.56 -17.25 -7.41
C ARG A 11 -7.13 -17.51 -8.80
N ASN A 12 -7.37 -18.76 -9.16
CA ASN A 12 -7.94 -19.14 -10.45
C ASN A 12 -9.39 -18.68 -10.60
N HIS A 13 -10.21 -18.75 -9.55
CA HIS A 13 -11.60 -18.28 -9.59
C HIS A 13 -11.70 -16.76 -9.79
N TYR A 14 -10.90 -15.98 -9.07
CA TYR A 14 -10.88 -14.51 -9.20
C TYR A 14 -10.38 -14.07 -10.58
N TYR A 15 -9.31 -14.70 -11.06
CA TYR A 15 -8.75 -14.44 -12.38
C TYR A 15 -9.75 -14.77 -13.50
N ASN A 16 -10.38 -15.94 -13.45
CA ASN A 16 -11.38 -16.36 -14.40
C ASN A 16 -12.63 -15.46 -14.39
N PHE A 17 -13.06 -14.99 -13.21
CA PHE A 17 -14.18 -14.05 -13.09
C PHE A 17 -13.85 -12.71 -13.78
N ARG A 18 -12.64 -12.19 -13.61
CA ARG A 18 -12.22 -10.92 -14.23
C ARG A 18 -12.18 -11.00 -15.76
N ILE A 19 -11.66 -12.09 -16.31
CA ILE A 19 -11.65 -12.32 -17.76
C ILE A 19 -13.09 -12.43 -18.28
N ARG A 20 -13.92 -13.25 -17.66
CA ARG A 20 -15.33 -13.42 -18.03
C ARG A 20 -16.10 -12.09 -18.03
N TRP A 21 -15.88 -11.24 -17.03
CA TRP A 21 -16.52 -9.93 -16.95
C TRP A 21 -16.07 -8.98 -18.06
N ARG A 22 -14.78 -8.98 -18.41
CA ARG A 22 -14.25 -8.17 -19.54
C ARG A 22 -14.84 -8.64 -20.87
N ILE A 23 -14.88 -9.94 -21.09
CA ILE A 23 -15.51 -10.53 -22.28
C ILE A 23 -16.99 -10.17 -22.33
N PHE A 24 -17.71 -10.30 -21.21
CA PHE A 24 -19.12 -9.92 -21.14
C PHE A 24 -19.35 -8.46 -21.51
N LYS A 25 -18.53 -7.54 -20.97
CA LYS A 25 -18.60 -6.12 -21.29
C LYS A 25 -18.30 -5.86 -22.78
N LEU A 26 -17.34 -6.56 -23.35
CA LEU A 26 -17.00 -6.47 -24.78
C LEU A 26 -18.16 -6.97 -25.65
N VAL A 27 -18.76 -8.12 -25.33
CA VAL A 27 -19.96 -8.65 -25.99
C VAL A 27 -21.10 -7.63 -25.98
N TRP A 28 -21.32 -7.01 -24.80
CA TRP A 28 -22.35 -5.99 -24.65
C TRP A 28 -22.07 -4.74 -25.49
N GLN A 29 -20.82 -4.27 -25.54
CA GLN A 29 -20.43 -3.10 -26.31
C GLN A 29 -20.43 -3.32 -27.81
N LEU A 30 -19.96 -4.49 -28.26
CA LEU A 30 -19.83 -4.82 -29.69
C LEU A 30 -21.11 -5.42 -30.27
N LYS A 31 -22.07 -5.81 -29.45
CA LYS A 31 -23.27 -6.55 -29.84
C LYS A 31 -22.98 -7.81 -30.69
N ARG A 32 -21.78 -8.37 -30.53
CA ARG A 32 -21.31 -9.60 -31.17
C ARG A 32 -20.45 -10.43 -30.22
N ARG A 33 -20.29 -11.71 -30.53
CA ARG A 33 -19.34 -12.57 -29.81
C ARG A 33 -17.91 -12.14 -30.17
N PRO A 34 -17.03 -11.90 -29.18
CA PRO A 34 -15.63 -11.60 -29.45
C PRO A 34 -14.93 -12.80 -30.09
N SER A 35 -13.95 -12.53 -30.95
CA SER A 35 -13.10 -13.56 -31.53
C SER A 35 -12.18 -14.19 -30.47
N ASP A 36 -11.64 -15.37 -30.74
CA ASP A 36 -10.69 -16.03 -29.85
C ASP A 36 -9.43 -15.19 -29.65
N GLN A 37 -9.00 -14.44 -30.65
CA GLN A 37 -7.88 -13.52 -30.56
C GLN A 37 -8.17 -12.38 -29.57
N GLU A 38 -9.34 -11.72 -29.65
CA GLU A 38 -9.77 -10.67 -28.72
C GLU A 38 -9.86 -11.21 -27.29
N ILE A 39 -10.30 -12.46 -27.11
CA ILE A 39 -10.33 -13.13 -25.80
C ILE A 39 -8.92 -13.32 -25.25
N HIS A 40 -7.98 -13.78 -26.09
CA HIS A 40 -6.59 -13.99 -25.68
C HIS A 40 -5.91 -12.66 -25.31
N GLU A 41 -6.11 -11.59 -26.05
CA GLU A 41 -5.57 -10.26 -25.77
C GLU A 41 -6.09 -9.73 -24.43
N ILE A 42 -7.40 -9.85 -24.16
CA ILE A 42 -8.00 -9.45 -22.87
C ILE A 42 -7.42 -10.28 -21.71
N ALA A 43 -7.21 -11.57 -21.92
CA ALA A 43 -6.62 -12.44 -20.92
C ALA A 43 -5.17 -12.05 -20.61
N ALA A 44 -4.36 -11.82 -21.65
CA ALA A 44 -2.98 -11.39 -21.53
C ALA A 44 -2.84 -10.05 -20.80
N ASP A 45 -3.63 -9.03 -21.17
CA ASP A 45 -3.67 -7.73 -20.50
C ASP A 45 -4.07 -7.84 -19.04
N THR A 46 -5.06 -8.70 -18.74
CA THR A 46 -5.53 -8.91 -17.38
C THR A 46 -4.44 -9.57 -16.52
N LEU A 47 -3.69 -10.50 -17.09
CA LEU A 47 -2.57 -11.14 -16.43
C LEU A 47 -1.45 -10.16 -16.15
N LYS A 48 -1.03 -9.40 -17.16
CA LYS A 48 0.02 -8.38 -17.05
C LYS A 48 -0.29 -7.35 -15.96
N GLU A 49 -1.52 -6.83 -15.95
CA GLU A 49 -1.95 -5.86 -14.93
C GLU A 49 -1.97 -6.46 -13.53
N THR A 50 -2.36 -7.73 -13.42
CA THR A 50 -2.37 -8.43 -12.12
C THR A 50 -0.96 -8.67 -11.60
N GLN A 51 -0.04 -9.10 -12.47
CA GLN A 51 1.37 -9.26 -12.13
C GLN A 51 2.00 -7.93 -11.70
N MET A 52 1.72 -6.84 -12.42
CA MET A 52 2.19 -5.51 -12.06
C MET A 52 1.69 -5.07 -10.66
N MET A 53 0.42 -5.30 -10.35
CA MET A 53 -0.11 -5.01 -9.01
C MET A 53 0.61 -5.80 -7.91
N TYR A 54 0.87 -7.09 -8.11
CA TYR A 54 1.59 -7.89 -7.12
C TYR A 54 3.04 -7.43 -6.96
N ALA A 55 3.71 -7.06 -8.06
CA ALA A 55 5.06 -6.51 -8.00
C ALA A 55 5.10 -5.20 -7.20
N VAL A 56 4.18 -4.28 -7.47
CA VAL A 56 4.08 -3.00 -6.73
C VAL A 56 3.79 -3.21 -5.26
N VAL A 57 2.85 -4.11 -4.91
CA VAL A 57 2.57 -4.46 -3.50
C VAL A 57 3.83 -5.04 -2.83
N GLY A 58 4.58 -5.89 -3.52
CA GLY A 58 5.85 -6.42 -3.02
C GLY A 58 6.87 -5.32 -2.74
N ILE A 59 7.08 -4.41 -3.69
CA ILE A 59 7.98 -3.25 -3.53
C ILE A 59 7.55 -2.38 -2.34
N MET A 60 6.27 -2.04 -2.25
CA MET A 60 5.74 -1.25 -1.13
C MET A 60 5.98 -1.93 0.22
N THR A 61 5.82 -3.25 0.29
CA THR A 61 5.99 -4.01 1.53
C THR A 61 7.45 -3.98 1.98
N VAL A 62 8.39 -4.22 1.07
CA VAL A 62 9.83 -4.19 1.37
C VAL A 62 10.28 -2.78 1.76
N ALA A 63 9.96 -1.78 0.94
CA ALA A 63 10.34 -0.40 1.21
C ALA A 63 9.77 0.11 2.55
N TRP A 64 8.55 -0.31 2.90
CA TRP A 64 7.95 0.05 4.17
C TRP A 64 8.64 -0.60 5.37
N ALA A 65 9.03 -1.86 5.26
CA ALA A 65 9.79 -2.55 6.31
C ALA A 65 11.15 -1.85 6.57
N GLU A 66 11.82 -1.39 5.52
CA GLU A 66 13.06 -0.61 5.65
C GLU A 66 12.82 0.75 6.33
N ILE A 67 11.74 1.47 5.96
CA ILE A 67 11.35 2.72 6.62
C ILE A 67 11.12 2.49 8.13
N GLU A 68 10.40 1.43 8.50
CA GLU A 68 10.18 1.10 9.91
C GLU A 68 11.49 0.79 10.65
N LEU A 69 12.41 0.08 10.00
CA LEU A 69 13.74 -0.18 10.54
C LEU A 69 14.53 1.12 10.77
N TYR A 70 14.55 2.04 9.80
CA TYR A 70 15.24 3.33 9.96
C TYR A 70 14.61 4.18 11.06
N LEU A 71 13.28 4.17 11.20
CA LEU A 71 12.61 4.83 12.32
C LEU A 71 13.01 4.21 13.67
N ASP A 72 13.12 2.90 13.76
CA ASP A 72 13.53 2.21 14.99
C ASP A 72 14.96 2.53 15.35
N VAL A 73 15.88 2.49 14.39
CA VAL A 73 17.30 2.85 14.61
C VAL A 73 17.41 4.32 15.07
N THR A 74 16.78 5.24 14.36
CA THR A 74 16.83 6.67 14.70
C THR A 74 16.20 6.93 16.07
N ASN A 75 15.06 6.35 16.37
CA ASN A 75 14.39 6.47 17.66
C ASN A 75 15.25 5.87 18.79
N GLY A 76 15.97 4.77 18.52
CA GLY A 76 16.95 4.20 19.44
C GLY A 76 18.07 5.18 19.78
N VAL A 77 18.65 5.84 18.77
CA VAL A 77 19.69 6.88 18.97
C VAL A 77 19.13 8.06 19.79
N LEU A 78 17.91 8.52 19.48
CA LEU A 78 17.27 9.61 20.21
C LEU A 78 17.03 9.27 21.69
N ILE A 79 16.70 8.01 22.00
CA ILE A 79 16.57 7.54 23.41
C ILE A 79 17.90 7.59 24.14
N LEU A 80 18.99 7.19 23.49
CA LEU A 80 20.33 7.21 24.07
C LEU A 80 20.83 8.62 24.37
N HIS A 81 20.33 9.63 23.69
CA HIS A 81 20.69 11.04 23.90
C HIS A 81 20.24 11.61 25.25
N LYS A 82 19.59 10.87 26.12
CA LYS A 82 19.13 11.23 27.47
C LYS A 82 18.24 12.48 27.62
N SER A 83 18.12 13.31 26.59
CA SER A 83 17.24 14.49 26.57
C SER A 83 15.75 14.12 26.48
N ILE A 84 15.46 12.89 26.09
CA ILE A 84 14.09 12.39 25.98
C ILE A 84 13.92 11.23 26.96
N LYS A 85 13.13 11.47 28.02
CA LYS A 85 12.80 10.43 29.01
C LYS A 85 11.81 9.43 28.43
N GLN A 86 12.29 8.32 27.89
CA GLN A 86 11.45 7.21 27.43
C GLN A 86 12.08 5.87 27.82
N LYS A 87 11.26 4.93 28.32
CA LYS A 87 11.72 3.64 28.84
C LYS A 87 11.95 2.57 27.78
N GLY A 88 11.72 2.84 26.49
CA GLY A 88 11.91 1.88 25.43
C GLY A 88 11.42 2.40 24.07
N LEU A 89 11.67 1.62 23.02
CA LEU A 89 11.24 1.96 21.66
C LEU A 89 9.70 1.96 21.54
N PRO A 90 9.12 2.96 20.85
CA PRO A 90 7.70 2.96 20.56
C PRO A 90 7.31 1.75 19.71
N VAL A 91 6.27 1.03 20.08
CA VAL A 91 5.85 -0.21 19.37
C VAL A 91 5.04 0.09 18.11
N SER A 92 4.09 1.03 18.16
CA SER A 92 3.26 1.31 17.01
C SER A 92 3.88 2.36 16.10
N LEU A 93 3.67 2.22 14.79
CA LEU A 93 4.14 3.19 13.79
C LEU A 93 3.75 4.63 14.12
N ARG A 94 2.51 4.85 14.57
CA ARG A 94 2.06 6.19 14.97
C ARG A 94 2.92 6.77 16.10
N LEU A 95 3.25 5.96 17.08
CA LEU A 95 4.10 6.36 18.21
C LEU A 95 5.55 6.54 17.77
N LYS A 96 6.07 5.70 16.87
CA LYS A 96 7.41 5.84 16.28
C LYS A 96 7.57 7.17 15.56
N ILE A 97 6.62 7.55 14.71
CA ILE A 97 6.62 8.82 13.98
C ILE A 97 6.50 10.02 14.94
N ALA A 98 5.63 9.92 15.95
CA ALA A 98 5.44 10.98 16.93
C ALA A 98 6.71 11.19 17.78
N PHE A 99 7.38 10.10 18.17
CA PHE A 99 8.62 10.15 18.92
C PHE A 99 9.77 10.70 18.08
N PHE A 100 9.90 10.27 16.82
CA PHE A 100 10.87 10.84 15.87
C PHE A 100 10.69 12.36 15.76
N ARG A 101 9.47 12.85 15.50
CA ARG A 101 9.18 14.27 15.43
C ARG A 101 9.61 14.99 16.70
N LYS A 102 9.17 14.50 17.87
CA LYS A 102 9.50 15.09 19.17
C LYS A 102 11.00 15.17 19.39
N GLY A 103 11.77 14.15 18.97
CA GLY A 103 13.23 14.15 19.08
C GLY A 103 13.87 15.33 18.36
N PHE A 104 13.52 15.52 17.09
CA PHE A 104 14.05 16.62 16.28
C PHE A 104 13.57 18.00 16.71
N GLU A 105 12.37 18.10 17.32
CA GLU A 105 11.85 19.35 17.86
C GLU A 105 12.51 19.74 19.19
N SER A 106 12.86 18.75 20.03
CA SER A 106 13.28 18.97 21.42
C SER A 106 14.78 19.03 21.63
N ILE A 107 15.59 18.46 20.74
CA ILE A 107 17.05 18.39 20.86
C ILE A 107 17.66 19.58 20.12
N PRO A 108 18.34 20.53 20.83
CA PRO A 108 18.91 21.73 20.21
C PRO A 108 19.94 21.42 19.11
N GLU A 109 20.74 20.38 19.29
CA GLU A 109 21.78 19.94 18.36
C GLU A 109 21.22 19.44 17.03
N LEU A 110 19.93 19.14 16.98
CA LEU A 110 19.21 18.71 15.76
C LEU A 110 18.43 19.85 15.10
N ALA A 111 18.63 21.08 15.54
CA ALA A 111 17.87 22.25 15.03
C ALA A 111 17.91 22.38 13.51
N ASP A 112 19.09 22.19 12.90
CA ASP A 112 19.30 22.30 11.46
C ASP A 112 18.57 21.22 10.64
N PHE A 113 18.17 20.14 11.28
CA PHE A 113 17.46 19.01 10.64
C PHE A 113 15.93 19.06 10.82
N ARG A 114 15.37 20.02 11.58
CA ARG A 114 13.95 20.07 11.93
C ARG A 114 13.04 20.13 10.70
N GLU A 115 13.38 20.97 9.74
CA GLU A 115 12.58 21.11 8.52
C GLU A 115 12.55 19.80 7.73
N ARG A 116 13.71 19.16 7.55
CA ARG A 116 13.83 17.87 6.88
C ARG A 116 13.05 16.78 7.61
N ALA A 117 13.16 16.71 8.93
CA ALA A 117 12.41 15.77 9.75
C ALA A 117 10.90 15.98 9.64
N SER A 118 10.44 17.23 9.65
CA SER A 118 9.03 17.58 9.46
C SER A 118 8.51 17.12 8.08
N LYS A 119 9.29 17.33 7.02
CA LYS A 119 8.95 16.84 5.67
C LYS A 119 8.83 15.33 5.65
N ILE A 120 9.79 14.60 6.23
CA ILE A 120 9.76 13.13 6.35
C ILE A 120 8.49 12.69 7.08
N VAL A 121 8.16 13.31 8.22
CA VAL A 121 6.95 12.99 9.00
C VAL A 121 5.68 13.20 8.18
N ASN A 122 5.60 14.25 7.40
CA ASN A 122 4.45 14.54 6.54
C ASN A 122 4.31 13.49 5.42
N ASP A 123 5.41 13.14 4.78
CA ASP A 123 5.45 12.09 3.75
C ASP A 123 5.06 10.72 4.33
N LEU A 124 5.60 10.35 5.49
CA LEU A 124 5.23 9.12 6.20
C LEU A 124 3.74 9.08 6.53
N ASN A 125 3.17 10.18 7.01
CA ASN A 125 1.74 10.26 7.35
C ASN A 125 0.85 10.12 6.11
N ARG A 126 1.26 10.61 4.95
CA ARG A 126 0.55 10.45 3.69
C ARG A 126 0.69 9.02 3.14
N LEU A 127 1.93 8.50 3.08
CA LEU A 127 2.23 7.19 2.51
C LEU A 127 1.66 6.03 3.33
N LYS A 128 1.60 6.15 4.67
CA LYS A 128 1.00 5.10 5.52
C LYS A 128 -0.47 4.85 5.20
N VAL A 129 -1.22 5.88 4.77
CA VAL A 129 -2.64 5.73 4.40
C VAL A 129 -2.75 4.91 3.12
N ILE A 130 -1.98 5.27 2.09
CA ILE A 130 -1.96 4.56 0.81
C ILE A 130 -1.54 3.10 1.03
N ARG A 131 -0.43 2.87 1.76
CA ARG A 131 0.05 1.53 2.11
C ARG A 131 -1.02 0.73 2.85
N HIS A 132 -1.66 1.34 3.85
CA HIS A 132 -2.67 0.66 4.64
C HIS A 132 -3.86 0.22 3.77
N ASP A 133 -4.33 1.10 2.89
CA ASP A 133 -5.43 0.79 1.98
C ASP A 133 -5.05 -0.31 0.98
N ILE A 134 -3.83 -0.28 0.44
CA ILE A 134 -3.37 -1.27 -0.56
C ILE A 134 -3.11 -2.65 0.07
N ILE A 135 -2.49 -2.69 1.26
CA ILE A 135 -2.10 -3.95 1.91
C ILE A 135 -3.28 -4.61 2.64
N HIS A 136 -4.13 -3.83 3.30
CA HIS A 136 -5.23 -4.34 4.12
C HIS A 136 -6.61 -4.18 3.49
N GLY A 137 -6.70 -3.43 2.39
CA GLY A 137 -7.94 -3.30 1.65
C GLY A 137 -8.18 -4.46 0.69
N THR A 138 -9.44 -4.70 0.39
CA THR A 138 -9.82 -5.64 -0.65
C THR A 138 -10.08 -4.88 -1.95
N ALA A 139 -9.34 -5.22 -2.99
CA ALA A 139 -9.57 -4.66 -4.33
C ALA A 139 -10.90 -5.19 -4.88
N MET A 140 -11.97 -4.41 -4.72
CA MET A 140 -13.33 -4.86 -5.04
C MET A 140 -13.66 -4.81 -6.52
N LYS A 141 -13.28 -3.76 -7.22
CA LYS A 141 -13.67 -3.59 -8.62
C LYS A 141 -12.70 -2.67 -9.35
N ARG A 142 -12.31 -3.09 -10.54
CA ARG A 142 -11.75 -2.20 -11.54
C ARG A 142 -12.90 -1.41 -12.16
N THR A 143 -12.92 -0.09 -11.98
CA THR A 143 -13.94 0.77 -12.60
C THR A 143 -13.58 1.08 -14.04
N GLU A 144 -12.27 1.30 -14.31
CA GLU A 144 -11.71 1.63 -15.61
C GLU A 144 -10.31 1.02 -15.75
N PHE A 145 -9.69 1.11 -16.94
CA PHE A 145 -8.30 0.69 -17.11
C PHE A 145 -7.37 1.46 -16.16
N GLY A 146 -6.59 0.73 -15.37
CA GLY A 146 -5.63 1.31 -14.43
C GLY A 146 -6.25 1.94 -13.16
N VAL A 147 -7.58 1.92 -12.98
CA VAL A 147 -8.26 2.46 -11.79
C VAL A 147 -8.74 1.33 -10.89
N ARG A 148 -8.41 1.41 -9.60
CA ARG A 148 -8.77 0.42 -8.57
C ARG A 148 -9.63 1.05 -7.49
N LYS A 149 -10.79 0.48 -7.25
CA LYS A 149 -11.59 0.76 -6.07
C LYS A 149 -11.24 -0.24 -4.96
N ILE A 150 -10.77 0.27 -3.85
CA ILE A 150 -10.34 -0.52 -2.69
C ILE A 150 -11.37 -0.32 -1.59
N LEU A 151 -11.88 -1.43 -1.09
CA LEU A 151 -12.75 -1.47 0.09
C LEU A 151 -11.91 -1.72 1.32
N ARG A 152 -12.11 -0.93 2.34
CA ARG A 152 -11.57 -1.14 3.67
C ARG A 152 -12.68 -1.08 4.72
N LEU A 153 -12.63 -2.02 5.67
CA LEU A 153 -13.40 -1.93 6.89
C LEU A 153 -12.65 -1.02 7.87
N ALA A 154 -13.30 0.00 8.38
CA ALA A 154 -12.75 0.93 9.35
C ALA A 154 -13.73 1.12 10.51
N TYR A 155 -13.20 1.31 11.71
CA TYR A 155 -14.02 1.69 12.86
C TYR A 155 -14.20 3.21 12.88
N ALA A 156 -15.45 3.65 12.99
CA ALA A 156 -15.83 5.02 13.27
C ALA A 156 -16.48 5.06 14.66
N GLY A 157 -15.69 5.32 15.68
CA GLY A 157 -16.12 5.17 17.07
C GLY A 157 -16.35 3.70 17.43
N LYS A 158 -17.62 3.31 17.68
CA LYS A 158 -18.02 1.91 17.97
C LYS A 158 -18.56 1.18 16.74
N ASP A 159 -18.82 1.88 15.66
CA ASP A 159 -19.44 1.32 14.46
C ASP A 159 -18.40 0.89 13.42
N LEU A 160 -18.74 -0.16 12.68
CA LEU A 160 -17.93 -0.66 11.58
C LEU A 160 -18.42 -0.03 10.28
N GLU A 161 -17.56 0.77 9.65
CA GLU A 161 -17.86 1.43 8.38
C GLU A 161 -17.12 0.80 7.22
N MET A 162 -17.79 0.72 6.08
CA MET A 162 -17.16 0.37 4.80
C MET A 162 -16.68 1.66 4.11
N ARG A 163 -15.37 1.81 3.99
CA ARG A 163 -14.75 2.94 3.29
C ARG A 163 -14.21 2.50 1.94
N TYR A 164 -14.52 3.29 0.92
CA TYR A 164 -14.06 3.07 -0.43
C TYR A 164 -13.06 4.16 -0.82
N THR A 165 -11.91 3.73 -1.28
CA THR A 165 -10.90 4.63 -1.84
C THR A 165 -10.59 4.21 -3.27
N THR A 166 -10.46 5.17 -4.18
CA THR A 166 -10.12 4.91 -5.57
C THR A 166 -8.71 5.36 -5.84
N TYR A 167 -7.89 4.46 -6.36
CA TYR A 167 -6.50 4.73 -6.75
C TYR A 167 -6.30 4.45 -8.23
N ARG A 168 -5.56 5.30 -8.91
CA ARG A 168 -4.96 4.96 -10.20
C ARG A 168 -3.74 4.09 -9.97
N LEU A 169 -3.46 3.17 -10.88
CA LEU A 169 -2.27 2.33 -10.78
C LEU A 169 -1.00 3.20 -10.77
N SER A 170 -0.97 4.28 -11.55
CA SER A 170 0.10 5.29 -11.52
C SER A 170 0.36 5.87 -10.13
N ASP A 171 -0.69 6.16 -9.37
CA ASP A 171 -0.57 6.75 -8.03
C ASP A 171 0.01 5.74 -7.04
N ILE A 172 -0.36 4.46 -7.18
CA ILE A 172 0.18 3.37 -6.37
C ILE A 172 1.66 3.16 -6.69
N VAL A 173 2.04 3.17 -7.97
CA VAL A 173 3.44 3.07 -8.42
C VAL A 173 4.25 4.26 -7.90
N ALA A 174 3.72 5.48 -8.03
CA ALA A 174 4.37 6.68 -7.52
C ALA A 174 4.60 6.62 -6.00
N ALA A 175 3.60 6.14 -5.24
CA ALA A 175 3.73 5.95 -3.80
C ALA A 175 4.79 4.89 -3.45
N ALA A 176 4.84 3.77 -4.17
CA ALA A 176 5.85 2.73 -3.99
C ALA A 176 7.27 3.27 -4.25
N ASN A 177 7.46 4.01 -5.34
CA ASN A 177 8.73 4.65 -5.66
C ASN A 177 9.13 5.67 -4.59
N GLN A 178 8.18 6.51 -4.14
CA GLN A 178 8.46 7.47 -3.08
C GLN A 178 8.86 6.78 -1.77
N MET A 179 8.22 5.65 -1.40
CA MET A 179 8.64 4.85 -0.24
C MET A 179 10.07 4.35 -0.41
N ALA A 180 10.44 3.87 -1.59
CA ALA A 180 11.79 3.40 -1.87
C ALA A 180 12.86 4.50 -1.80
N HIS A 181 12.50 5.76 -2.02
CA HIS A 181 13.42 6.92 -1.97
C HIS A 181 13.37 7.70 -0.65
N LEU A 182 12.52 7.32 0.30
CA LEU A 182 12.38 8.01 1.59
C LEU A 182 13.46 7.60 2.61
N LYS A 183 14.45 6.85 2.18
CA LYS A 183 15.57 6.32 3.00
C LYS A 183 16.57 7.39 3.43
#